data_15a98375a74ccb2cca768ed716f1dea4
#
_entry.id   15a98375a74ccb2cca768ed716f1dea4
#
_cell.length_a   1.000
_cell.length_b   1.000
_cell.length_c   1.000
_cell.angle_alpha   90.00
_cell.angle_beta   90.00
_cell.angle_gamma   90.00
#
_symmetry.space_group_name_H-M   'P 1'
#
loop_
_entity.id
_entity.type
_entity.pdbx_description
1 polymer ?
#
loop_
_entity_poly.entity_id
_entity_poly.type
_entity_poly.pdbx_seq_one_letter_code
_entity_poly.pdbx_strand_id
1 'polypeptide(L)'
;MRKMESPPLVSVIVPVYRAEKFIQRCARSLFEQTLEEMEFVFVNDCTPDSSMVILREIIKEYPNRARQIRIVEHDQNKGSATARNTGLDNAHGSYIIYCDSDDWVEREMYEKMIKKAFDDKADIVGCDFYYDYVDRLVIHRQHFPNDNRQCIVELLEGKLHGSM
;
A
#
# COMPACT_ATOMS: atom_id res chain seq x y z
N MET A 1 -22.22 -7.70 -15.11
CA MET A 1 -20.91 -7.28 -14.59
C MET A 1 -20.49 -6.02 -15.33
N ARG A 2 -20.58 -4.82 -14.74
CA ARG A 2 -19.91 -3.66 -15.32
C ARG A 2 -18.42 -3.85 -15.08
N LYS A 3 -17.62 -3.99 -16.15
CA LYS A 3 -16.16 -3.88 -16.13
C LYS A 3 -15.80 -2.55 -15.45
N MET A 4 -14.74 -2.52 -14.68
CA MET A 4 -14.06 -1.24 -14.40
C MET A 4 -13.78 -0.60 -15.76
N GLU A 5 -14.26 0.61 -15.96
CA GLU A 5 -14.21 1.28 -17.28
C GLU A 5 -12.78 1.67 -17.69
N SER A 6 -11.86 1.66 -16.74
CA SER A 6 -10.40 1.85 -16.96
C SER A 6 -9.60 0.99 -15.98
N PRO A 7 -8.37 0.57 -16.35
CA PRO A 7 -7.48 -0.09 -15.42
C PRO A 7 -7.13 0.85 -14.24
N PRO A 8 -6.83 0.30 -13.05
CA PRO A 8 -6.41 1.13 -11.92
C PRO A 8 -5.09 1.85 -12.22
N LEU A 9 -4.93 3.05 -11.68
CA LEU A 9 -3.66 3.77 -11.73
C LEU A 9 -2.68 3.21 -10.70
N VAL A 10 -3.18 2.87 -9.52
CA VAL A 10 -2.36 2.38 -8.40
C VAL A 10 -2.89 1.05 -7.90
N SER A 11 -1.99 0.08 -7.75
CA SER A 11 -2.22 -1.13 -6.96
C SER A 11 -1.52 -1.00 -5.62
N VAL A 12 -2.28 -1.06 -4.53
CA VAL A 12 -1.74 -1.12 -3.17
C VAL A 12 -1.71 -2.57 -2.73
N ILE A 13 -0.53 -3.09 -2.46
CA ILE A 13 -0.29 -4.46 -2.01
C ILE A 13 -0.11 -4.47 -0.51
N VAL A 14 -0.94 -5.25 0.19
CA VAL A 14 -0.95 -5.31 1.65
C VAL A 14 -0.76 -6.76 2.12
N PRO A 15 0.47 -7.16 2.50
CA PRO A 15 0.69 -8.45 3.14
C PRO A 15 0.04 -8.47 4.53
N VAL A 16 -0.71 -9.53 4.86
CA VAL A 16 -1.42 -9.63 6.14
C VAL A 16 -0.98 -10.86 6.91
N TYR A 17 -0.30 -10.64 8.04
CA TYR A 17 0.05 -11.69 8.99
C TYR A 17 0.17 -11.13 10.40
N ARG A 18 -0.64 -11.63 11.35
CA ARG A 18 -0.70 -11.20 12.76
C ARG A 18 -0.91 -9.69 12.95
N ALA A 19 -1.82 -9.12 12.19
CA ALA A 19 -2.11 -7.68 12.15
C ALA A 19 -3.42 -7.28 12.83
N GLU A 20 -4.04 -8.14 13.66
CA GLU A 20 -5.39 -7.90 14.21
C GLU A 20 -5.52 -6.56 14.97
N LYS A 21 -4.42 -6.04 15.54
CA LYS A 21 -4.42 -4.76 16.27
C LYS A 21 -4.37 -3.55 15.34
N PHE A 22 -3.93 -3.71 14.10
CA PHE A 22 -3.57 -2.61 13.21
C PHE A 22 -4.38 -2.60 11.92
N ILE A 23 -4.78 -3.77 11.41
CA ILE A 23 -5.45 -3.94 10.11
C ILE A 23 -6.68 -3.05 9.94
N GLN A 24 -7.38 -2.73 11.03
CA GLN A 24 -8.52 -1.82 10.99
C GLN A 24 -8.11 -0.41 10.57
N ARG A 25 -7.05 0.15 11.19
CA ARG A 25 -6.54 1.49 10.86
C ARG A 25 -5.95 1.52 9.47
N CYS A 26 -5.17 0.51 9.11
CA CYS A 26 -4.60 0.33 7.79
C CYS A 26 -5.70 0.35 6.71
N ALA A 27 -6.64 -0.58 6.76
CA ALA A 27 -7.70 -0.71 5.76
C ALA A 27 -8.55 0.56 5.62
N ARG A 28 -8.93 1.21 6.73
CA ARG A 28 -9.68 2.47 6.69
C ARG A 28 -8.90 3.58 5.99
N SER A 29 -7.62 3.76 6.32
CA SER A 29 -6.77 4.79 5.69
C SER A 29 -6.63 4.57 4.17
N LEU A 30 -6.61 3.32 3.73
CA LEU A 30 -6.58 2.95 2.31
C LEU A 30 -7.93 3.20 1.61
N PHE A 31 -9.05 2.82 2.22
CA PHE A 31 -10.36 2.96 1.60
C PHE A 31 -10.88 4.40 1.60
N GLU A 32 -10.34 5.27 2.45
CA GLU A 32 -10.65 6.70 2.55
C GLU A 32 -9.78 7.58 1.63
N GLN A 33 -8.90 6.99 0.82
CA GLN A 33 -8.10 7.76 -0.14
C GLN A 33 -8.96 8.55 -1.12
N THR A 34 -8.51 9.75 -1.49
CA THR A 34 -9.20 10.62 -2.46
C THR A 34 -9.06 10.14 -3.89
N LEU A 35 -7.99 9.41 -4.21
CA LEU A 35 -7.81 8.78 -5.52
C LEU A 35 -8.85 7.67 -5.73
N GLU A 36 -9.59 7.71 -6.85
CA GLU A 36 -10.63 6.73 -7.16
C GLU A 36 -10.10 5.54 -7.97
N GLU A 37 -9.13 5.74 -8.85
CA GLU A 37 -8.58 4.75 -9.78
C GLU A 37 -7.55 3.85 -9.10
N MET A 38 -7.96 3.15 -8.06
CA MET A 38 -7.10 2.29 -7.24
C MET A 38 -7.63 0.86 -7.19
N GLU A 39 -6.74 -0.09 -6.91
CA GLU A 39 -7.09 -1.40 -6.39
C GLU A 39 -6.27 -1.71 -5.13
N PHE A 40 -6.81 -2.58 -4.29
CA PHE A 40 -6.20 -3.01 -3.04
C PHE A 40 -6.07 -4.53 -3.05
N VAL A 41 -4.84 -5.03 -3.02
CA VAL A 41 -4.54 -6.46 -3.05
C VAL A 41 -4.05 -6.88 -1.66
N PHE A 42 -4.95 -7.39 -0.85
CA PHE A 42 -4.61 -7.96 0.46
C PHE A 42 -4.17 -9.42 0.28
N VAL A 43 -2.99 -9.75 0.75
CA VAL A 43 -2.48 -11.12 0.69
C VAL A 43 -2.46 -11.69 2.11
N ASN A 44 -3.40 -12.58 2.40
CA ASN A 44 -3.42 -13.32 3.65
C ASN A 44 -2.35 -14.40 3.63
N ASP A 45 -1.29 -14.18 4.37
CA ASP A 45 -0.19 -15.16 4.51
C ASP A 45 -0.48 -16.21 5.59
N CYS A 46 -1.68 -16.80 5.50
CA CYS A 46 -2.18 -17.79 6.46
C CYS A 46 -2.13 -17.28 7.90
N THR A 47 -2.66 -16.07 8.15
CA THR A 47 -2.63 -15.47 9.48
C THR A 47 -3.46 -16.27 10.48
N PRO A 48 -2.93 -16.57 11.70
CA PRO A 48 -3.64 -17.38 12.70
C PRO A 48 -4.60 -16.56 13.58
N ASP A 49 -4.56 -15.21 13.45
CA ASP A 49 -5.33 -14.28 14.28
C ASP A 49 -6.62 -13.79 13.60
N SER A 50 -7.28 -12.81 14.20
CA SER A 50 -8.54 -12.26 13.70
C SER A 50 -8.38 -11.22 12.58
N SER A 51 -7.18 -11.01 12.04
CA SER A 51 -6.92 -9.96 11.02
C SER A 51 -7.90 -10.02 9.85
N MET A 52 -8.11 -11.22 9.28
CA MET A 52 -8.97 -11.37 8.11
C MET A 52 -10.46 -11.23 8.43
N VAL A 53 -10.87 -11.59 9.65
CA VAL A 53 -12.25 -11.36 10.11
C VAL A 53 -12.51 -9.86 10.19
N ILE A 54 -11.61 -9.12 10.84
CA ILE A 54 -11.69 -7.66 11.00
C ILE A 54 -11.70 -6.98 9.62
N LEU A 55 -10.78 -7.36 8.73
CA LEU A 55 -10.71 -6.79 7.38
C LEU A 55 -12.03 -6.97 6.61
N ARG A 56 -12.62 -8.17 6.65
CA ARG A 56 -13.87 -8.47 5.95
C ARG A 56 -15.05 -7.66 6.49
N GLU A 57 -15.09 -7.37 7.79
CA GLU A 57 -16.12 -6.50 8.38
C GLU A 57 -15.94 -5.04 7.90
N ILE A 58 -14.71 -4.54 7.89
CA ILE A 58 -14.43 -3.18 7.40
C ILE A 58 -14.80 -3.03 5.92
N ILE A 59 -14.51 -4.00 5.08
CA ILE A 59 -14.88 -3.96 3.65
C ILE A 59 -16.39 -3.72 3.46
N LYS A 60 -17.23 -4.24 4.34
CA LYS A 60 -18.70 -4.02 4.27
C LYS A 60 -19.10 -2.57 4.52
N GLU A 61 -18.28 -1.81 5.26
CA GLU A 61 -18.52 -0.39 5.54
C GLU A 61 -18.18 0.50 4.33
N TYR A 62 -17.42 -0.02 3.34
CA TYR A 62 -16.99 0.71 2.14
C TYR A 62 -17.51 0.06 0.85
N PRO A 63 -18.84 0.00 0.63
CA PRO A 63 -19.42 -0.67 -0.54
C PRO A 63 -18.95 -0.09 -1.87
N ASN A 64 -18.58 1.20 -1.89
CA ASN A 64 -18.05 1.87 -3.07
C ASN A 64 -16.68 1.34 -3.48
N ARG A 65 -15.87 0.91 -2.52
CA ARG A 65 -14.53 0.33 -2.73
C ARG A 65 -14.55 -1.18 -2.94
N ALA A 66 -15.64 -1.87 -2.63
CA ALA A 66 -15.69 -3.34 -2.60
C ALA A 66 -15.23 -4.00 -3.91
N ARG A 67 -15.44 -3.34 -5.07
CA ARG A 67 -15.00 -3.87 -6.37
C ARG A 67 -13.51 -3.66 -6.66
N GLN A 68 -12.87 -2.78 -5.90
CA GLN A 68 -11.45 -2.45 -6.00
C GLN A 68 -10.60 -3.34 -5.08
N ILE A 69 -11.25 -4.16 -4.22
CA ILE A 69 -10.56 -4.96 -3.22
C ILE A 69 -10.49 -6.42 -3.69
N ARG A 70 -9.28 -6.95 -3.64
CA ARG A 70 -8.97 -8.36 -3.89
C ARG A 70 -8.30 -8.95 -2.65
N ILE A 71 -8.72 -10.14 -2.26
CA ILE A 71 -8.06 -10.92 -1.20
C ILE A 71 -7.48 -12.17 -1.84
N VAL A 72 -6.19 -12.40 -1.63
CA VAL A 72 -5.46 -13.59 -2.07
C VAL A 72 -5.07 -14.37 -0.81
N GLU A 73 -5.33 -15.67 -0.80
CA GLU A 73 -5.11 -16.54 0.35
C GLU A 73 -3.92 -17.46 0.10
N HIS A 74 -2.99 -17.54 1.04
CA HIS A 74 -1.98 -18.58 1.07
C HIS A 74 -2.46 -19.77 1.91
N ASP A 75 -2.09 -20.98 1.52
CA ASP A 75 -2.36 -22.23 2.20
C ASP A 75 -1.51 -22.43 3.48
N GLN A 76 -0.39 -21.73 3.57
CA GLN A 76 0.53 -21.70 4.71
C GLN A 76 1.25 -20.35 4.76
N ASN A 77 1.88 -20.04 5.89
CA ASN A 77 2.74 -18.86 5.98
C ASN A 77 3.98 -19.05 5.08
N LYS A 78 4.17 -18.14 4.11
CA LYS A 78 5.26 -18.13 3.12
C LYS A 78 6.24 -16.98 3.34
N GLY A 79 5.93 -16.10 4.30
CA GLY A 79 6.73 -14.94 4.65
C GLY A 79 6.42 -13.69 3.82
N SER A 80 6.77 -12.53 4.37
CA SER A 80 6.43 -11.21 3.82
C SER A 80 6.89 -11.01 2.37
N ALA A 81 8.11 -11.45 2.02
CA ALA A 81 8.63 -11.32 0.66
C ALA A 81 7.77 -12.09 -0.35
N THR A 82 7.38 -13.34 -0.03
CA THR A 82 6.52 -14.15 -0.90
C THR A 82 5.12 -13.55 -1.00
N ALA A 83 4.58 -13.02 0.11
CA ALA A 83 3.28 -12.37 0.11
C ALA A 83 3.29 -11.10 -0.77
N ARG A 84 4.36 -10.29 -0.72
CA ARG A 84 4.52 -9.14 -1.61
C ARG A 84 4.59 -9.54 -3.09
N ASN A 85 5.36 -10.59 -3.42
CA ASN A 85 5.42 -11.11 -4.79
C ASN A 85 4.06 -11.63 -5.27
N THR A 86 3.34 -12.39 -4.42
CA THR A 86 1.97 -12.82 -4.73
C THR A 86 1.04 -11.65 -4.99
N GLY A 87 1.16 -10.58 -4.19
CA GLY A 87 0.41 -9.34 -4.41
C GLY A 87 0.76 -8.70 -5.75
N LEU A 88 2.04 -8.63 -6.10
CA LEU A 88 2.52 -8.09 -7.37
C LEU A 88 1.97 -8.89 -8.57
N ASP A 89 1.97 -10.21 -8.50
CA ASP A 89 1.43 -11.09 -9.54
C ASP A 89 -0.10 -10.90 -9.76
N ASN A 90 -0.79 -10.32 -8.78
CA ASN A 90 -2.22 -10.05 -8.81
C ASN A 90 -2.56 -8.57 -9.00
N ALA A 91 -1.56 -7.71 -9.18
CA ALA A 91 -1.72 -6.27 -9.38
C ALA A 91 -1.92 -5.93 -10.87
N HIS A 92 -2.75 -4.91 -11.14
CA HIS A 92 -3.06 -4.45 -12.51
C HIS A 92 -2.84 -2.94 -12.70
N GLY A 93 -2.47 -2.23 -11.65
CA GLY A 93 -2.20 -0.80 -11.68
C GLY A 93 -0.93 -0.46 -12.44
N SER A 94 -0.90 0.75 -13.01
CA SER A 94 0.30 1.27 -13.66
C SER A 94 1.43 1.57 -12.67
N TYR A 95 1.07 1.90 -11.44
CA TYR A 95 1.99 2.11 -10.32
C TYR A 95 1.69 1.11 -9.21
N ILE A 96 2.75 0.61 -8.59
CA ILE A 96 2.68 -0.36 -7.49
C ILE A 96 3.19 0.31 -6.23
N ILE A 97 2.50 0.10 -5.13
CA ILE A 97 2.98 0.49 -3.80
C ILE A 97 2.70 -0.64 -2.80
N TYR A 98 3.62 -0.84 -1.88
CA TYR A 98 3.43 -1.73 -0.74
C TYR A 98 3.00 -0.89 0.46
N CYS A 99 2.04 -1.40 1.23
CA CYS A 99 1.64 -0.86 2.52
C CYS A 99 1.61 -2.01 3.52
N ASP A 100 2.42 -1.95 4.55
CA ASP A 100 2.40 -2.98 5.59
C ASP A 100 1.09 -2.89 6.39
N SER A 101 0.57 -4.03 6.82
CA SER A 101 -0.75 -4.10 7.46
C SER A 101 -0.82 -3.47 8.86
N ASP A 102 0.32 -3.06 9.40
CA ASP A 102 0.47 -2.28 10.64
C ASP A 102 0.71 -0.79 10.41
N ASP A 103 0.85 -0.37 9.14
CA ASP A 103 0.99 1.02 8.73
C ASP A 103 -0.36 1.66 8.36
N TRP A 104 -0.35 2.97 8.17
CA TRP A 104 -1.46 3.77 7.67
C TRP A 104 -0.96 4.96 6.85
N VAL A 105 -1.83 5.53 6.02
CA VAL A 105 -1.48 6.55 5.05
C VAL A 105 -2.39 7.77 5.17
N GLU A 106 -1.85 8.94 4.83
CA GLU A 106 -2.63 10.17 4.75
C GLU A 106 -3.64 10.13 3.62
N ARG A 107 -4.82 10.73 3.85
CA ARG A 107 -5.99 10.65 2.97
C ARG A 107 -5.74 11.05 1.52
N GLU A 108 -4.86 12.01 1.26
CA GLU A 108 -4.56 12.54 -0.07
C GLU A 108 -3.23 12.03 -0.63
N MET A 109 -2.59 11.07 0.04
CA MET A 109 -1.21 10.68 -0.28
C MET A 109 -1.09 10.16 -1.70
N TYR A 110 -1.90 9.19 -2.09
CA TYR A 110 -1.79 8.57 -3.41
C TYR A 110 -2.20 9.51 -4.55
N GLU A 111 -3.20 10.37 -4.35
CA GLU A 111 -3.57 11.39 -5.33
C GLU A 111 -2.40 12.36 -5.59
N LYS A 112 -1.75 12.85 -4.53
CA LYS A 112 -0.59 13.73 -4.64
C LYS A 112 0.60 13.03 -5.31
N MET A 113 0.86 11.77 -4.97
CA MET A 113 1.95 11.00 -5.56
C MET A 113 1.72 10.74 -7.05
N ILE A 114 0.52 10.34 -7.45
CA ILE A 114 0.17 10.12 -8.85
C ILE A 114 0.22 11.42 -9.65
N LYS A 115 -0.28 12.51 -9.09
CA LYS A 115 -0.16 13.83 -9.72
C LYS A 115 1.32 14.17 -9.97
N LYS A 116 2.17 13.99 -8.97
CA LYS A 116 3.61 14.21 -9.09
C LYS A 116 4.25 13.31 -10.15
N ALA A 117 3.88 12.02 -10.19
CA ALA A 117 4.36 11.08 -11.20
C ALA A 117 4.06 11.57 -12.63
N PHE A 118 2.84 12.05 -12.88
CA PHE A 118 2.44 12.55 -14.20
C PHE A 118 3.08 13.89 -14.55
N ASP A 119 3.11 14.84 -13.62
CA ASP A 119 3.67 16.16 -13.84
C ASP A 119 5.17 16.08 -14.21
N ASP A 120 5.91 15.18 -13.55
CA ASP A 120 7.36 15.00 -13.75
C ASP A 120 7.72 13.87 -14.73
N LYS A 121 6.72 13.10 -15.21
CA LYS A 121 6.92 11.86 -15.98
C LYS A 121 7.86 10.89 -15.27
N ALA A 122 7.62 10.70 -13.97
CA ALA A 122 8.48 9.91 -13.10
C ALA A 122 7.99 8.46 -13.03
N ASP A 123 8.92 7.52 -13.12
CA ASP A 123 8.68 6.08 -12.91
C ASP A 123 8.62 5.74 -11.41
N ILE A 124 9.29 6.54 -10.57
CA ILE A 124 9.33 6.36 -9.11
C ILE A 124 9.02 7.70 -8.44
N VAL A 125 8.12 7.68 -7.47
CA VAL A 125 7.79 8.83 -6.62
C VAL A 125 7.92 8.41 -5.17
N GLY A 126 8.68 9.18 -4.40
CA GLY A 126 8.80 8.99 -2.96
C GLY A 126 8.10 10.10 -2.18
N CYS A 127 7.79 9.83 -0.93
CA CYS A 127 7.23 10.81 0.00
C CYS A 127 7.92 10.74 1.36
N ASP A 128 7.71 11.77 2.16
CA ASP A 128 8.07 11.76 3.57
C ASP A 128 7.23 10.74 4.31
N PHE A 129 7.72 10.28 5.45
CA PHE A 129 6.98 9.42 6.35
C PHE A 129 7.20 9.86 7.80
N TYR A 130 6.40 9.34 8.69
CA TYR A 130 6.58 9.59 10.12
C TYR A 130 6.41 8.31 10.94
N TYR A 131 7.12 8.28 12.06
CA TYR A 131 6.87 7.29 13.10
C TYR A 131 5.81 7.83 14.05
N ASP A 132 4.74 7.05 14.21
CA ASP A 132 3.64 7.36 15.12
C ASP A 132 3.88 6.66 16.46
N TYR A 133 4.48 7.37 17.39
CA TYR A 133 4.62 6.91 18.77
C TYR A 133 3.39 7.31 19.57
N VAL A 134 3.13 6.63 20.70
CA VAL A 134 1.97 6.88 21.56
C VAL A 134 1.88 8.35 22.03
N ASP A 135 3.03 9.01 22.20
CA ASP A 135 3.17 10.35 22.79
C ASP A 135 3.64 11.42 21.79
N ARG A 136 4.10 11.03 20.60
CA ARG A 136 4.64 11.97 19.60
C ARG A 136 4.67 11.40 18.20
N LEU A 137 4.62 12.31 17.21
CA LEU A 137 4.92 12.04 15.81
C LEU A 137 6.34 12.53 15.49
N VAL A 138 7.13 11.69 14.84
CA VAL A 138 8.47 12.06 14.36
C VAL A 138 8.48 11.98 12.84
N ILE A 139 8.56 13.15 12.20
CA ILE A 139 8.58 13.25 10.73
C ILE A 139 9.98 12.93 10.22
N HIS A 140 10.06 11.97 9.31
CA HIS A 140 11.25 11.69 8.53
C HIS A 140 11.10 12.30 7.13
N ARG A 141 11.87 13.33 6.85
CA ARG A 141 11.91 13.94 5.52
C ARG A 141 12.87 13.18 4.63
N GLN A 142 12.36 12.75 3.48
CA GLN A 142 13.16 12.14 2.44
C GLN A 142 13.81 13.22 1.58
N HIS A 143 15.08 13.08 1.34
CA HIS A 143 15.81 13.98 0.43
C HIS A 143 16.26 13.16 -0.78
N PHE A 144 15.57 13.38 -1.91
CA PHE A 144 15.88 12.67 -3.14
C PHE A 144 16.95 13.45 -3.91
N PRO A 145 18.04 12.80 -4.35
CA PRO A 145 19.00 13.40 -5.26
C PRO A 145 18.35 13.84 -6.57
N ASN A 146 18.90 14.88 -7.20
CA ASN A 146 18.42 15.34 -8.51
C ASN A 146 18.86 14.42 -9.68
N ASP A 147 19.76 13.48 -9.43
CA ASP A 147 20.25 12.52 -10.41
C ASP A 147 19.62 11.15 -10.17
N ASN A 148 18.95 10.60 -11.19
CA ASN A 148 18.28 9.30 -11.14
C ASN A 148 19.24 8.15 -10.76
N ARG A 149 20.49 8.19 -11.23
CA ARG A 149 21.50 7.18 -10.88
C ARG A 149 21.82 7.21 -9.40
N GLN A 150 22.00 8.40 -8.86
CA GLN A 150 22.27 8.57 -7.45
C GLN A 150 21.08 8.15 -6.60
N CYS A 151 19.85 8.45 -7.02
CA CYS A 151 18.62 7.95 -6.36
C CYS A 151 18.60 6.42 -6.27
N ILE A 152 18.91 5.73 -7.37
CA ILE A 152 18.94 4.26 -7.40
C ILE A 152 20.02 3.71 -6.47
N VAL A 153 21.22 4.31 -6.48
CA VAL A 153 22.31 3.91 -5.60
C VAL A 153 21.90 4.08 -4.13
N GLU A 154 21.35 5.22 -3.76
CA GLU A 154 20.94 5.50 -2.38
C GLU A 154 19.78 4.63 -1.91
N LEU A 155 18.85 4.26 -2.80
CA LEU A 155 17.82 3.25 -2.53
C LEU A 155 18.43 1.88 -2.24
N LEU A 156 19.38 1.42 -3.08
CA LEU A 156 20.05 0.14 -2.90
C LEU A 156 20.95 0.11 -1.65
N GLU A 157 21.52 1.24 -1.26
CA GLU A 157 22.32 1.39 -0.05
C GLU A 157 21.48 1.58 1.23
N GLY A 158 20.15 1.64 1.12
CA GLY A 158 19.23 1.84 2.24
C GLY A 158 19.30 3.25 2.84
N LYS A 159 19.82 4.22 2.12
CA LYS A 159 19.87 5.63 2.53
C LYS A 159 18.55 6.34 2.30
N LEU A 160 17.81 5.92 1.29
CA LEU A 160 16.44 6.31 1.07
C LEU A 160 15.54 5.21 1.65
N HIS A 161 14.73 5.54 2.62
CA HIS A 161 13.74 4.62 3.15
C HIS A 161 12.56 4.57 2.20
N GLY A 162 12.51 3.52 1.38
CA GLY A 162 11.26 3.09 0.75
C GLY A 162 10.66 2.01 1.62
N SER A 163 9.34 1.92 1.71
CA SER A 163 8.69 0.70 2.16
C SER A 163 9.03 -0.39 1.13
N MET A 164 10.04 -1.21 1.44
CA MET A 164 10.34 -2.39 0.65
C MET A 164 9.35 -3.49 0.97
#